data_b318ac4b08ecc3b9fae58fae457ab166
#
_entry.id   b318ac4b08ecc3b9fae58fae457ab166
#
_cell.length_a   1.000
_cell.length_b   1.000
_cell.length_c   1.000
_cell.angle_alpha   90.00
_cell.angle_beta   90.00
_cell.angle_gamma   90.00
#
_symmetry.space_group_name_H-M   'P 1'
#
loop_
_entity.id
_entity.type
_entity.pdbx_description
1 polymer ?
#
loop_
_entity_poly.entity_id
_entity_poly.type
_entity_poly.pdbx_seq_one_letter_code
_entity_poly.pdbx_strand_id
1 'polypeptide(L)'
;MSKQRIILGLMGFAPDENTGARLTDLQDLKTALDTFQQRGYTEVDTARAYGGGAQEGYTRQAGWKERGLKLATKVYPLPPGNHKPDVITRHFETSLKELGTGCVDIAYLHAPDRTVPFADTLEAMNALHAAGKFKQLGLSNFTAFEVAEVVLTCKYNNWVRPTIYQGVYNCMQRGIEDELLPACRRYGLDVVIYSPIVGGLISGTVTSKETVPTEGRFSNKFLGGALRDKYFKDSSFNAVAELKATADKHGISPIEVALRWLVHHSKLILGEGGNDGIIIGISKLAQLDENLDYLEKTEPLPGDILRALDRMWMIAKPEAGPYWHMDLEYGYDTLEVLFGAGAK
;
A
#
# COMPACT_ATOMS: atom_id res chain seq x y z
N MET A 1 -10.16 -16.88 17.55
CA MET A 1 -10.04 -16.33 16.17
C MET A 1 -8.59 -15.98 15.93
N SER A 2 -8.03 -16.31 14.77
CA SER A 2 -6.68 -15.86 14.40
C SER A 2 -6.66 -14.35 14.32
N LYS A 3 -5.57 -13.72 14.79
CA LYS A 3 -5.42 -12.28 14.75
C LYS A 3 -5.31 -11.81 13.30
N GLN A 4 -5.97 -10.69 12.99
CA GLN A 4 -5.93 -10.10 11.64
C GLN A 4 -4.51 -9.64 11.29
N ARG A 5 -4.14 -9.73 10.03
CA ARG A 5 -2.84 -9.28 9.53
C ARG A 5 -2.84 -7.75 9.39
N ILE A 6 -2.33 -7.07 10.40
CA ILE A 6 -2.11 -5.64 10.38
C ILE A 6 -0.61 -5.37 10.22
N ILE A 7 -0.26 -4.39 9.41
CA ILE A 7 1.10 -4.05 9.01
C ILE A 7 1.33 -2.58 9.33
N LEU A 8 2.43 -2.24 9.98
CA LEU A 8 2.78 -0.84 10.22
C LEU A 8 3.55 -0.28 9.02
N GLY A 9 2.94 0.68 8.33
CA GLY A 9 3.56 1.42 7.23
C GLY A 9 4.51 2.49 7.73
N LEU A 10 5.77 2.42 7.31
CA LEU A 10 6.85 3.28 7.81
C LEU A 10 7.07 4.56 7.00
N MET A 11 6.28 4.82 5.95
CA MET A 11 6.43 6.01 5.11
C MET A 11 6.35 7.34 5.88
N GLY A 12 5.67 7.33 7.05
CA GLY A 12 5.52 8.52 7.91
C GLY A 12 6.76 8.83 8.76
N PHE A 13 7.75 7.94 8.80
CA PHE A 13 8.93 8.06 9.66
C PHE A 13 10.18 8.24 8.82
N ALA A 14 10.84 9.38 8.92
CA ALA A 14 12.16 9.64 8.35
C ALA A 14 12.77 10.89 9.01
N PRO A 15 14.11 11.08 8.92
CA PRO A 15 14.77 12.17 9.64
C PRO A 15 14.44 13.58 9.11
N ASP A 16 13.85 13.69 7.90
CA ASP A 16 13.56 14.98 7.26
C ASP A 16 12.06 15.07 6.90
N GLU A 17 11.36 16.03 7.49
CA GLU A 17 9.94 16.30 7.23
C GLU A 17 9.63 16.74 5.79
N ASN A 18 10.62 17.34 5.09
CA ASN A 18 10.44 17.79 3.71
C ASN A 18 10.29 16.60 2.74
N THR A 19 10.70 15.42 3.15
CA THR A 19 10.57 14.17 2.38
C THR A 19 9.20 13.49 2.58
N GLY A 20 8.30 14.11 3.31
CA GLY A 20 6.95 13.60 3.60
C GLY A 20 6.82 12.86 4.93
N ALA A 21 7.89 12.81 5.74
CA ALA A 21 7.83 12.29 7.09
C ALA A 21 6.93 13.17 7.99
N ARG A 22 6.33 12.55 8.99
CA ARG A 22 5.48 13.18 10.01
C ARG A 22 6.08 13.04 11.41
N LEU A 23 6.82 11.97 11.61
CA LEU A 23 7.52 11.63 12.84
C LEU A 23 9.01 11.54 12.50
N THR A 24 9.76 12.55 12.89
CA THR A 24 11.18 12.73 12.52
C THR A 24 12.14 12.36 13.63
N ASP A 25 11.63 12.12 14.84
CA ASP A 25 12.45 11.59 15.92
C ASP A 25 12.55 10.06 15.82
N LEU A 26 13.77 9.54 15.84
CA LEU A 26 14.03 8.10 15.86
C LEU A 26 13.37 7.41 17.07
N GLN A 27 13.24 8.11 18.19
CA GLN A 27 12.58 7.58 19.37
C GLN A 27 11.09 7.36 19.13
N ASP A 28 10.43 8.21 18.34
CA ASP A 28 9.03 8.01 17.94
C ASP A 28 8.87 6.72 17.13
N LEU A 29 9.79 6.44 16.20
CA LEU A 29 9.75 5.18 15.46
C LEU A 29 9.96 3.98 16.39
N LYS A 30 10.91 4.03 17.31
CA LYS A 30 11.14 2.95 18.28
C LYS A 30 9.90 2.74 19.17
N THR A 31 9.30 3.81 19.66
CA THR A 31 8.07 3.76 20.47
C THR A 31 6.90 3.16 19.69
N ALA A 32 6.73 3.56 18.42
CA ALA A 32 5.70 2.97 17.56
C ALA A 32 5.91 1.45 17.36
N LEU A 33 7.16 1.02 17.14
CA LEU A 33 7.49 -0.41 17.03
C LEU A 33 7.24 -1.16 18.34
N ASP A 34 7.58 -0.58 19.49
CA ASP A 34 7.33 -1.17 20.81
C ASP A 34 5.83 -1.36 21.04
N THR A 35 5.03 -0.32 20.84
CA THR A 35 3.56 -0.37 20.95
C THR A 35 2.98 -1.43 20.01
N PHE A 36 3.41 -1.45 18.77
CA PHE A 36 2.93 -2.38 17.75
C PHE A 36 3.21 -3.84 18.12
N GLN A 37 4.43 -4.13 18.63
CA GLN A 37 4.81 -5.46 19.10
C GLN A 37 4.10 -5.85 20.41
N GLN A 38 3.91 -4.93 21.36
CA GLN A 38 3.12 -5.19 22.56
C GLN A 38 1.68 -5.57 22.26
N ARG A 39 1.12 -5.02 21.17
CA ARG A 39 -0.19 -5.42 20.63
C ARG A 39 -0.13 -6.74 19.83
N GLY A 40 1.05 -7.40 19.76
CA GLY A 40 1.25 -8.72 19.13
C GLY A 40 1.32 -8.68 17.59
N TYR A 41 1.64 -7.56 16.99
CA TYR A 41 1.90 -7.42 15.56
C TYR A 41 3.39 -7.37 15.27
N THR A 42 3.82 -7.89 14.11
CA THR A 42 5.25 -8.07 13.83
C THR A 42 5.65 -7.74 12.40
N GLU A 43 4.75 -7.17 11.59
CA GLU A 43 5.04 -6.92 10.17
C GLU A 43 5.11 -5.42 9.88
N VAL A 44 6.18 -4.98 9.20
CA VAL A 44 6.40 -3.58 8.85
C VAL A 44 6.66 -3.44 7.35
N ASP A 45 6.30 -2.28 6.80
CA ASP A 45 6.34 -2.00 5.37
C ASP A 45 7.10 -0.70 5.09
N THR A 46 8.19 -0.80 4.33
CA THR A 46 8.97 0.34 3.85
C THR A 46 9.15 0.34 2.33
N ALA A 47 9.95 1.24 1.78
CA ALA A 47 10.35 1.29 0.38
C ALA A 47 11.64 2.08 0.17
N ARG A 48 12.40 1.75 -0.88
CA ARG A 48 13.63 2.46 -1.29
C ARG A 48 13.43 3.96 -1.46
N ALA A 49 12.27 4.38 -1.97
CA ALA A 49 11.95 5.78 -2.24
C ALA A 49 11.47 6.58 -1.03
N TYR A 50 11.12 5.93 0.09
CA TYR A 50 10.55 6.63 1.23
C TYR A 50 11.59 7.52 1.95
N GLY A 51 11.13 8.66 2.44
CA GLY A 51 11.99 9.60 3.14
C GLY A 51 13.16 10.12 2.28
N GLY A 52 12.97 10.28 0.97
CA GLY A 52 14.05 10.65 0.05
C GLY A 52 15.16 9.60 -0.05
N GLY A 53 14.86 8.34 0.28
CA GLY A 53 15.81 7.24 0.33
C GLY A 53 16.44 7.00 1.71
N ALA A 54 16.12 7.79 2.73
CA ALA A 54 16.68 7.66 4.07
C ALA A 54 15.91 6.70 4.99
N GLN A 55 14.66 6.34 4.62
CA GLN A 55 13.76 5.63 5.51
C GLN A 55 14.24 4.19 5.84
N GLU A 56 14.83 3.49 4.89
CA GLU A 56 15.37 2.14 5.14
C GLU A 56 16.52 2.17 6.17
N GLY A 57 17.45 3.13 6.05
CA GLY A 57 18.50 3.35 7.06
C GLY A 57 17.93 3.74 8.42
N TYR A 58 16.84 4.50 8.44
CA TYR A 58 16.12 4.88 9.66
C TYR A 58 15.44 3.68 10.32
N THR A 59 14.85 2.80 9.53
CA THR A 59 14.30 1.51 9.99
C THR A 59 15.37 0.62 10.61
N ARG A 60 16.57 0.56 10.01
CA ARG A 60 17.73 -0.14 10.59
C ARG A 60 18.11 0.43 11.95
N GLN A 61 18.20 1.75 12.08
CA GLN A 61 18.54 2.42 13.35
C GLN A 61 17.50 2.17 14.45
N ALA A 62 16.25 1.91 14.08
CA ALA A 62 15.20 1.53 15.02
C ALA A 62 15.28 0.05 15.47
N GLY A 63 16.20 -0.74 14.93
CA GLY A 63 16.44 -2.12 15.37
C GLY A 63 15.38 -3.11 14.90
N TRP A 64 14.85 -2.97 13.68
CA TRP A 64 13.80 -3.86 13.17
C TRP A 64 14.18 -5.34 13.21
N LYS A 65 15.45 -5.65 12.89
CA LYS A 65 15.95 -7.02 12.80
C LYS A 65 16.11 -7.64 14.18
N GLU A 66 16.68 -6.92 15.11
CA GLU A 66 16.87 -7.33 16.52
C GLU A 66 15.52 -7.54 17.21
N ARG A 67 14.49 -6.84 16.76
CA ARG A 67 13.10 -6.99 17.20
C ARG A 67 12.41 -8.22 16.62
N GLY A 68 13.01 -8.91 15.64
CA GLY A 68 12.40 -10.04 14.96
C GLY A 68 11.21 -9.67 14.08
N LEU A 69 11.15 -8.42 13.58
CA LEU A 69 10.07 -7.97 12.72
C LEU A 69 10.19 -8.57 11.32
N LYS A 70 9.06 -8.88 10.70
CA LYS A 70 8.97 -9.17 9.26
C LYS A 70 8.96 -7.86 8.49
N LEU A 71 9.76 -7.78 7.44
CA LEU A 71 9.95 -6.54 6.70
C LEU A 71 9.70 -6.71 5.21
N ALA A 72 8.88 -5.79 4.67
CA ALA A 72 8.71 -5.60 3.24
C ALA A 72 9.42 -4.32 2.78
N THR A 73 10.12 -4.39 1.63
CA THR A 73 10.61 -3.20 0.92
C THR A 73 10.24 -3.24 -0.57
N LYS A 74 10.41 -2.12 -1.27
CA LYS A 74 9.90 -1.91 -2.62
C LYS A 74 10.82 -1.03 -3.44
N VAL A 75 10.91 -1.28 -4.74
CA VAL A 75 11.59 -0.40 -5.71
C VAL A 75 10.56 0.25 -6.61
N TYR A 76 10.53 1.59 -6.64
CA TYR A 76 9.61 2.38 -7.46
C TYR A 76 10.24 2.70 -8.82
N PRO A 77 9.49 2.62 -9.95
CA PRO A 77 10.02 2.76 -11.31
C PRO A 77 10.16 4.23 -11.76
N LEU A 78 10.68 5.12 -10.93
CA LEU A 78 11.00 6.49 -11.30
C LEU A 78 12.46 6.83 -10.96
N PRO A 79 13.20 7.41 -11.93
CA PRO A 79 12.78 7.70 -13.31
C PRO A 79 12.47 6.42 -14.10
N PRO A 80 11.81 6.54 -15.29
CA PRO A 80 11.58 5.40 -16.18
C PRO A 80 12.88 4.62 -16.46
N GLY A 81 12.77 3.29 -16.50
CA GLY A 81 13.94 2.40 -16.62
C GLY A 81 14.55 1.97 -15.28
N ASN A 82 13.97 2.36 -14.14
CA ASN A 82 14.46 1.90 -12.83
C ASN A 82 14.27 0.40 -12.60
N HIS A 83 13.43 -0.27 -13.40
CA HIS A 83 13.27 -1.71 -13.37
C HIS A 83 14.10 -2.46 -14.43
N LYS A 84 14.99 -1.78 -15.17
CA LYS A 84 16.01 -2.48 -15.98
C LYS A 84 16.82 -3.43 -15.09
N PRO A 85 17.24 -4.61 -15.59
CA PRO A 85 17.86 -5.66 -14.78
C PRO A 85 19.02 -5.20 -13.88
N ASP A 86 19.95 -4.43 -14.43
CA ASP A 86 21.09 -3.91 -13.70
C ASP A 86 20.71 -2.80 -12.70
N VAL A 87 19.68 -2.00 -13.03
CA VAL A 87 19.24 -0.87 -12.20
C VAL A 87 18.44 -1.37 -11.00
N ILE A 88 17.46 -2.24 -11.22
CA ILE A 88 16.66 -2.78 -10.12
C ILE A 88 17.53 -3.61 -9.15
N THR A 89 18.50 -4.36 -9.68
CA THR A 89 19.46 -5.10 -8.86
C THR A 89 20.24 -4.16 -7.95
N ARG A 90 20.82 -3.07 -8.49
CA ARG A 90 21.53 -2.07 -7.68
C ARG A 90 20.64 -1.41 -6.63
N HIS A 91 19.41 -1.05 -6.98
CA HIS A 91 18.47 -0.48 -6.02
C HIS A 91 18.14 -1.43 -4.89
N PHE A 92 17.93 -2.70 -5.22
CA PHE A 92 17.59 -3.71 -4.22
C PHE A 92 18.79 -4.03 -3.31
N GLU A 93 19.99 -4.13 -3.86
CA GLU A 93 21.22 -4.29 -3.08
C GLU A 93 21.46 -3.09 -2.15
N THR A 94 21.18 -1.87 -2.63
CA THR A 94 21.21 -0.67 -1.79
C THR A 94 20.20 -0.78 -0.64
N SER A 95 18.98 -1.22 -0.91
CA SER A 95 17.96 -1.45 0.14
C SER A 95 18.47 -2.42 1.20
N LEU A 96 19.05 -3.56 0.80
CA LEU A 96 19.59 -4.54 1.73
C LEU A 96 20.72 -3.96 2.61
N LYS A 97 21.62 -3.16 1.99
CA LYS A 97 22.70 -2.48 2.70
C LYS A 97 22.15 -1.47 3.71
N GLU A 98 21.22 -0.62 3.30
CA GLU A 98 20.61 0.39 4.19
C GLU A 98 19.82 -0.27 5.32
N LEU A 99 19.08 -1.34 5.05
CA LEU A 99 18.35 -2.13 6.06
C LEU A 99 19.25 -2.97 6.97
N GLY A 100 20.54 -3.14 6.63
CA GLY A 100 21.50 -3.93 7.41
C GLY A 100 21.23 -5.44 7.39
N THR A 101 20.74 -5.97 6.26
CA THR A 101 20.39 -7.37 6.14
C THR A 101 20.84 -7.97 4.81
N GLY A 102 21.01 -9.28 4.74
CA GLY A 102 21.22 -10.00 3.49
C GLY A 102 19.92 -10.46 2.81
N CYS A 103 18.77 -10.42 3.54
CA CYS A 103 17.49 -10.93 3.06
C CYS A 103 16.35 -10.17 3.73
N VAL A 104 15.31 -9.84 2.97
CA VAL A 104 14.03 -9.32 3.47
C VAL A 104 12.91 -10.35 3.29
N ASP A 105 11.80 -10.18 4.00
CA ASP A 105 10.68 -11.12 3.89
C ASP A 105 9.92 -10.92 2.59
N ILE A 106 9.65 -9.67 2.18
CA ILE A 106 8.89 -9.36 0.96
C ILE A 106 9.62 -8.29 0.15
N ALA A 107 9.82 -8.56 -1.14
CA ALA A 107 10.31 -7.60 -2.13
C ALA A 107 9.17 -7.27 -3.11
N TYR A 108 8.76 -5.99 -3.17
CA TYR A 108 7.75 -5.55 -4.12
C TYR A 108 8.34 -4.83 -5.32
N LEU A 109 7.82 -5.12 -6.51
CA LEU A 109 7.79 -4.15 -7.59
C LEU A 109 6.74 -3.10 -7.21
N HIS A 110 7.17 -1.87 -6.88
CA HIS A 110 6.32 -0.85 -6.23
C HIS A 110 5.24 -0.27 -7.15
N ALA A 111 5.48 -0.30 -8.46
CA ALA A 111 4.55 -0.06 -9.55
C ALA A 111 5.14 -0.69 -10.82
N PRO A 112 4.37 -0.87 -11.90
CA PRO A 112 4.91 -1.36 -13.17
C PRO A 112 5.82 -0.31 -13.82
N ASP A 113 6.99 -0.73 -14.31
CA ASP A 113 7.81 0.07 -15.22
C ASP A 113 7.47 -0.33 -16.66
N ARG A 114 6.55 0.41 -17.27
CA ARG A 114 6.08 0.13 -18.63
C ARG A 114 7.08 0.55 -19.73
N THR A 115 8.25 1.02 -19.34
CA THR A 115 9.35 1.30 -20.28
C THR A 115 10.35 0.13 -20.41
N VAL A 116 10.15 -0.92 -19.62
CA VAL A 116 10.97 -2.13 -19.57
C VAL A 116 10.07 -3.35 -19.73
N PRO A 117 10.37 -4.29 -20.64
CA PRO A 117 9.63 -5.55 -20.71
C PRO A 117 9.57 -6.23 -19.35
N PHE A 118 8.39 -6.67 -18.93
CA PHE A 118 8.23 -7.29 -17.62
C PHE A 118 9.10 -8.53 -17.44
N ALA A 119 9.33 -9.29 -18.52
CA ALA A 119 10.20 -10.45 -18.47
C ALA A 119 11.63 -10.11 -18.03
N ASP A 120 12.21 -9.01 -18.51
CA ASP A 120 13.56 -8.59 -18.15
C ASP A 120 13.65 -8.26 -16.65
N THR A 121 12.67 -7.53 -16.14
CA THR A 121 12.56 -7.20 -14.70
C THR A 121 12.40 -8.47 -13.86
N LEU A 122 11.54 -9.41 -14.30
CA LEU A 122 11.24 -10.64 -13.58
C LEU A 122 12.42 -11.60 -13.56
N GLU A 123 13.22 -11.65 -14.63
CA GLU A 123 14.46 -12.44 -14.67
C GLU A 123 15.45 -11.93 -13.61
N ALA A 124 15.65 -10.61 -13.50
CA ALA A 124 16.49 -10.01 -12.48
C ALA A 124 15.98 -10.29 -11.06
N MET A 125 14.66 -10.18 -10.84
CA MET A 125 14.06 -10.53 -9.55
C MET A 125 14.21 -12.01 -9.23
N ASN A 126 14.09 -12.89 -10.22
CA ASN A 126 14.33 -14.31 -10.02
C ASN A 126 15.81 -14.61 -9.63
N ALA A 127 16.76 -13.94 -10.26
CA ALA A 127 18.17 -14.07 -9.88
C ALA A 127 18.42 -13.61 -8.43
N LEU A 128 17.83 -12.50 -8.00
CA LEU A 128 17.89 -12.02 -6.62
C LEU A 128 17.25 -13.01 -5.64
N HIS A 129 16.11 -13.60 -6.00
CA HIS A 129 15.46 -14.63 -5.19
C HIS A 129 16.32 -15.89 -5.07
N ALA A 130 16.85 -16.39 -6.17
CA ALA A 130 17.77 -17.55 -6.18
C ALA A 130 19.03 -17.30 -5.35
N ALA A 131 19.49 -16.05 -5.27
CA ALA A 131 20.59 -15.63 -4.39
C ALA A 131 20.15 -15.43 -2.91
N GLY A 132 18.89 -15.73 -2.55
CA GLY A 132 18.38 -15.65 -1.19
C GLY A 132 18.22 -14.23 -0.65
N LYS A 133 18.04 -13.24 -1.53
CA LYS A 133 17.95 -11.83 -1.14
C LYS A 133 16.58 -11.42 -0.61
N PHE A 134 15.54 -12.18 -0.90
CA PHE A 134 14.19 -12.02 -0.35
C PHE A 134 13.47 -13.38 -0.34
N LYS A 135 12.38 -13.50 0.45
CA LYS A 135 11.60 -14.74 0.58
C LYS A 135 10.38 -14.77 -0.32
N GLN A 136 9.70 -13.64 -0.52
CA GLN A 136 8.44 -13.52 -1.25
C GLN A 136 8.50 -12.36 -2.24
N LEU A 137 8.12 -12.62 -3.50
CA LEU A 137 7.93 -11.58 -4.52
C LEU A 137 6.52 -11.01 -4.42
N GLY A 138 6.40 -9.69 -4.48
CA GLY A 138 5.13 -8.98 -4.50
C GLY A 138 5.02 -7.99 -5.67
N LEU A 139 3.78 -7.71 -6.04
CA LEU A 139 3.42 -6.65 -6.99
C LEU A 139 2.67 -5.54 -6.28
N SER A 140 2.78 -4.33 -6.76
CA SER A 140 2.03 -3.19 -6.23
C SER A 140 1.62 -2.25 -7.36
N ASN A 141 0.36 -1.80 -7.36
CA ASN A 141 -0.16 -0.82 -8.32
C ASN A 141 -0.12 -1.27 -9.81
N PHE A 142 -0.12 -2.55 -10.06
CA PHE A 142 -0.30 -3.17 -11.38
C PHE A 142 -1.79 -3.30 -11.70
N THR A 143 -2.15 -3.34 -12.98
CA THR A 143 -3.50 -3.71 -13.42
C THR A 143 -3.75 -5.21 -13.28
N ALA A 144 -5.00 -5.63 -13.33
CA ALA A 144 -5.37 -7.05 -13.25
C ALA A 144 -4.79 -7.87 -14.43
N PHE A 145 -4.78 -7.31 -15.64
CA PHE A 145 -4.19 -8.00 -16.79
C PHE A 145 -2.66 -8.08 -16.71
N GLU A 146 -1.99 -7.07 -16.17
CA GLU A 146 -0.54 -7.12 -15.92
C GLU A 146 -0.18 -8.13 -14.83
N VAL A 147 -1.01 -8.28 -13.80
CA VAL A 147 -0.85 -9.37 -12.82
C VAL A 147 -0.90 -10.73 -13.50
N ALA A 148 -1.84 -10.93 -14.44
CA ALA A 148 -1.93 -12.18 -15.19
C ALA A 148 -0.67 -12.41 -16.05
N GLU A 149 -0.23 -11.40 -16.79
CA GLU A 149 0.98 -11.44 -17.61
C GLU A 149 2.20 -11.83 -16.77
N VAL A 150 2.45 -11.11 -15.66
CA VAL A 150 3.58 -11.35 -14.77
C VAL A 150 3.57 -12.78 -14.21
N VAL A 151 2.42 -13.24 -13.72
CA VAL A 151 2.31 -14.60 -13.15
C VAL A 151 2.54 -15.68 -14.21
N LEU A 152 2.01 -15.49 -15.40
CA LEU A 152 2.19 -16.47 -16.51
C LEU A 152 3.63 -16.44 -17.04
N THR A 153 4.24 -15.25 -17.17
CA THR A 153 5.65 -15.13 -17.53
C THR A 153 6.55 -15.88 -16.55
N CYS A 154 6.34 -15.68 -15.24
CA CYS A 154 7.09 -16.43 -14.23
C CYS A 154 6.87 -17.93 -14.33
N LYS A 155 5.62 -18.37 -14.56
CA LYS A 155 5.28 -19.79 -14.69
C LYS A 155 5.98 -20.45 -15.88
N TYR A 156 5.95 -19.82 -17.06
CA TYR A 156 6.51 -20.43 -18.27
C TYR A 156 8.05 -20.41 -18.29
N ASN A 157 8.67 -19.47 -17.57
CA ASN A 157 10.13 -19.40 -17.42
C ASN A 157 10.65 -20.15 -16.17
N ASN A 158 9.77 -20.80 -15.38
CA ASN A 158 10.12 -21.45 -14.12
C ASN A 158 10.81 -20.50 -13.12
N TRP A 159 10.38 -19.24 -13.08
CA TRP A 159 10.84 -18.21 -12.17
C TRP A 159 9.97 -18.13 -10.90
N VAL A 160 10.52 -17.47 -9.86
CA VAL A 160 9.75 -17.13 -8.68
C VAL A 160 8.54 -16.28 -9.07
N ARG A 161 7.32 -16.75 -8.77
CA ARG A 161 6.11 -15.99 -9.06
C ARG A 161 5.73 -15.06 -7.89
N PRO A 162 5.09 -13.93 -8.15
CA PRO A 162 4.50 -13.14 -7.07
C PRO A 162 3.38 -13.93 -6.38
N THR A 163 3.30 -13.78 -5.07
CA THR A 163 2.26 -14.41 -4.23
C THR A 163 1.55 -13.40 -3.33
N ILE A 164 1.87 -12.12 -3.49
CA ILE A 164 1.25 -11.03 -2.75
C ILE A 164 1.11 -9.79 -3.64
N TYR A 165 -0.01 -9.11 -3.51
CA TYR A 165 -0.30 -7.84 -4.18
C TYR A 165 -0.53 -6.75 -3.14
N GLN A 166 0.05 -5.57 -3.32
CA GLN A 166 -0.21 -4.41 -2.48
C GLN A 166 -0.90 -3.31 -3.31
N GLY A 167 -2.06 -2.83 -2.87
CA GLY A 167 -2.83 -1.82 -3.59
C GLY A 167 -3.67 -0.90 -2.73
N VAL A 168 -4.14 0.21 -3.33
CA VAL A 168 -5.06 1.12 -2.67
C VAL A 168 -6.44 0.47 -2.55
N TYR A 169 -6.98 0.45 -1.34
CA TYR A 169 -8.36 0.02 -1.12
C TYR A 169 -8.90 0.61 0.19
N ASN A 170 -10.08 1.17 0.12
CA ASN A 170 -10.81 1.74 1.26
C ASN A 170 -12.28 1.95 0.89
N CYS A 171 -13.10 2.37 1.82
CA CYS A 171 -14.54 2.53 1.60
C CYS A 171 -14.91 3.56 0.52
N MET A 172 -14.00 4.50 0.20
CA MET A 172 -14.18 5.54 -0.83
C MET A 172 -13.54 5.17 -2.18
N GLN A 173 -12.67 4.16 -2.22
CA GLN A 173 -11.98 3.70 -3.43
C GLN A 173 -12.01 2.18 -3.50
N ARG A 174 -13.03 1.62 -4.13
CA ARG A 174 -13.29 0.19 -4.24
C ARG A 174 -13.04 -0.37 -5.65
N GLY A 175 -12.35 0.37 -6.51
CA GLY A 175 -12.14 -0.02 -7.93
C GLY A 175 -11.41 -1.35 -8.16
N ILE A 176 -10.75 -1.90 -7.13
CA ILE A 176 -10.10 -3.21 -7.22
C ILE A 176 -11.08 -4.39 -7.11
N GLU A 177 -12.34 -4.16 -6.69
CA GLU A 177 -13.30 -5.24 -6.40
C GLU A 177 -13.77 -5.97 -7.64
N ASP A 178 -13.88 -5.26 -8.78
CA ASP A 178 -14.52 -5.78 -9.99
C ASP A 178 -13.63 -6.76 -10.76
N GLU A 179 -12.30 -6.53 -10.84
CA GLU A 179 -11.40 -7.38 -11.61
C GLU A 179 -10.10 -7.76 -10.86
N LEU A 180 -9.45 -6.83 -10.15
CA LEU A 180 -8.15 -7.10 -9.54
C LEU A 180 -8.22 -8.13 -8.41
N LEU A 181 -9.17 -7.99 -7.48
CA LEU A 181 -9.35 -8.99 -6.43
C LEU A 181 -9.66 -10.38 -7.01
N PRO A 182 -10.61 -10.54 -7.96
CA PRO A 182 -10.78 -11.81 -8.66
C PRO A 182 -9.51 -12.35 -9.32
N ALA A 183 -8.71 -11.48 -9.97
CA ALA A 183 -7.44 -11.89 -10.58
C ALA A 183 -6.44 -12.37 -9.51
N CYS A 184 -6.26 -11.62 -8.42
CA CYS A 184 -5.40 -12.03 -7.31
C CYS A 184 -5.81 -13.40 -6.75
N ARG A 185 -7.12 -13.62 -6.51
CA ARG A 185 -7.63 -14.92 -6.03
C ARG A 185 -7.37 -16.05 -7.02
N ARG A 186 -7.63 -15.81 -8.31
CA ARG A 186 -7.39 -16.80 -9.36
C ARG A 186 -5.93 -17.24 -9.46
N TYR A 187 -5.00 -16.30 -9.27
CA TYR A 187 -3.58 -16.55 -9.38
C TYR A 187 -2.89 -16.83 -8.04
N GLY A 188 -3.63 -16.89 -6.93
CA GLY A 188 -3.12 -17.22 -5.60
C GLY A 188 -2.19 -16.14 -5.05
N LEU A 189 -2.59 -14.86 -5.16
CA LEU A 189 -1.95 -13.74 -4.50
C LEU A 189 -2.81 -13.30 -3.31
N ASP A 190 -2.18 -13.18 -2.14
CA ASP A 190 -2.75 -12.45 -1.02
C ASP A 190 -2.82 -10.96 -1.34
N VAL A 191 -3.76 -10.24 -0.76
CA VAL A 191 -3.92 -8.80 -1.00
C VAL A 191 -3.66 -8.02 0.27
N VAL A 192 -2.70 -7.11 0.21
CA VAL A 192 -2.41 -6.15 1.26
C VAL A 192 -2.84 -4.78 0.78
N ILE A 193 -3.59 -4.05 1.61
CA ILE A 193 -4.10 -2.74 1.21
C ILE A 193 -3.41 -1.60 1.96
N TYR A 194 -3.24 -0.49 1.27
CA TYR A 194 -2.75 0.76 1.85
C TYR A 194 -3.81 1.88 1.74
N SER A 195 -3.59 2.99 2.44
CA SER A 195 -4.52 4.13 2.56
C SER A 195 -5.91 3.76 3.09
N PRO A 196 -6.01 3.00 4.20
CA PRO A 196 -7.28 2.50 4.74
C PRO A 196 -8.26 3.64 5.11
N ILE A 197 -7.73 4.81 5.46
CA ILE A 197 -8.49 5.99 5.89
C ILE A 197 -8.37 7.18 4.92
N VAL A 198 -8.07 6.91 3.63
CA VAL A 198 -8.00 7.93 2.56
C VAL A 198 -7.02 9.06 2.91
N GLY A 199 -5.84 8.73 3.47
CA GLY A 199 -4.87 9.76 3.91
C GLY A 199 -5.36 10.66 5.05
N GLY A 200 -6.45 10.30 5.74
CA GLY A 200 -7.09 11.06 6.79
C GLY A 200 -8.31 11.89 6.34
N LEU A 201 -8.62 11.96 5.04
CA LEU A 201 -9.77 12.71 4.52
C LEU A 201 -11.08 12.24 5.14
N ILE A 202 -11.20 10.92 5.39
CA ILE A 202 -12.41 10.31 5.96
C ILE A 202 -12.80 10.91 7.33
N SER A 203 -11.86 11.53 8.04
CA SER A 203 -12.14 12.17 9.34
C SER A 203 -13.14 13.33 9.23
N GLY A 204 -13.29 13.91 8.03
CA GLY A 204 -14.11 15.08 7.81
C GLY A 204 -13.58 16.37 8.43
N THR A 205 -12.30 16.43 8.82
CA THR A 205 -11.67 17.66 9.33
C THR A 205 -11.37 18.67 8.22
N VAL A 206 -11.14 18.19 6.99
CA VAL A 206 -11.04 19.00 5.78
C VAL A 206 -12.36 18.88 5.04
N THR A 207 -13.04 20.02 4.83
CA THR A 207 -14.42 20.05 4.31
C THR A 207 -14.55 20.72 2.94
N SER A 208 -13.46 21.23 2.39
CA SER A 208 -13.46 22.00 1.14
C SER A 208 -12.13 21.85 0.41
N LYS A 209 -12.18 21.87 -0.91
CA LYS A 209 -10.99 21.81 -1.78
C LYS A 209 -10.16 23.09 -1.72
N GLU A 210 -10.76 24.21 -1.33
CA GLU A 210 -10.09 25.49 -1.16
C GLU A 210 -9.22 25.53 0.10
N THR A 211 -9.49 24.64 1.06
CA THR A 211 -8.76 24.58 2.33
C THR A 211 -7.57 23.63 2.22
N VAL A 212 -6.37 24.17 2.06
CA VAL A 212 -5.13 23.37 2.13
C VAL A 212 -4.69 23.25 3.57
N PRO A 213 -4.66 22.01 4.12
CA PRO A 213 -4.18 21.79 5.49
C PRO A 213 -2.72 22.19 5.64
N THR A 214 -2.37 22.73 6.80
CA THR A 214 -0.96 23.05 7.15
C THR A 214 -0.14 21.80 7.47
N GLU A 215 -0.82 20.75 7.92
CA GLU A 215 -0.23 19.46 8.31
C GLU A 215 -0.93 18.28 7.62
N GLY A 216 -0.36 17.09 7.79
CA GLY A 216 -0.95 15.86 7.26
C GLY A 216 -0.65 15.61 5.79
N ARG A 217 -1.25 14.55 5.24
CA ARG A 217 -0.99 14.07 3.87
C ARG A 217 -1.43 15.04 2.77
N PHE A 218 -2.35 15.94 3.07
CA PHE A 218 -2.90 16.91 2.13
C PHE A 218 -2.26 18.30 2.23
N SER A 219 -1.23 18.49 3.06
CA SER A 219 -0.48 19.74 3.15
C SER A 219 0.34 20.00 1.88
N ASN A 220 0.97 21.18 1.78
CA ASN A 220 1.86 21.52 0.66
C ASN A 220 3.22 20.78 0.70
N LYS A 221 3.44 19.90 1.67
CA LYS A 221 4.62 19.03 1.74
C LYS A 221 4.53 17.89 0.73
N PHE A 222 5.58 17.13 0.57
CA PHE A 222 5.77 16.00 -0.34
C PHE A 222 4.48 15.20 -0.66
N LEU A 223 4.18 15.02 -1.94
CA LEU A 223 2.98 14.34 -2.48
C LEU A 223 1.62 14.96 -2.12
N GLY A 224 1.56 16.00 -1.28
CA GLY A 224 0.28 16.59 -0.88
C GLY A 224 -0.52 17.15 -2.04
N GLY A 225 0.14 17.76 -3.04
CA GLY A 225 -0.51 18.21 -4.28
C GLY A 225 -1.17 17.06 -5.04
N ALA A 226 -0.41 16.02 -5.35
CA ALA A 226 -0.94 14.85 -6.08
C ALA A 226 -2.07 14.14 -5.33
N LEU A 227 -2.01 14.10 -3.99
CA LEU A 227 -3.11 13.55 -3.20
C LEU A 227 -4.34 14.44 -3.21
N ARG A 228 -4.19 15.77 -3.21
CA ARG A 228 -5.33 16.68 -3.39
C ARG A 228 -5.93 16.54 -4.79
N ASP A 229 -5.13 16.48 -5.84
CA ASP A 229 -5.60 16.26 -7.21
C ASP A 229 -6.43 14.97 -7.31
N LYS A 230 -6.07 13.95 -6.57
CA LYS A 230 -6.78 12.68 -6.53
C LYS A 230 -8.08 12.74 -5.73
N TYR A 231 -8.07 13.36 -4.55
CA TYR A 231 -9.14 13.21 -3.56
C TYR A 231 -9.94 14.48 -3.26
N PHE A 232 -9.43 15.68 -3.57
CA PHE A 232 -10.13 16.94 -3.29
C PHE A 232 -11.15 17.25 -4.38
N LYS A 233 -12.21 16.46 -4.41
CA LYS A 233 -13.36 16.60 -5.29
C LYS A 233 -14.58 16.96 -4.45
N ASP A 234 -15.49 17.77 -5.01
CA ASP A 234 -16.74 18.12 -4.32
C ASP A 234 -17.55 16.87 -3.96
N SER A 235 -17.54 15.86 -4.84
CA SER A 235 -18.11 14.53 -4.58
C SER A 235 -17.52 13.86 -3.35
N SER A 236 -16.20 13.94 -3.17
CA SER A 236 -15.50 13.35 -2.02
C SER A 236 -15.91 14.02 -0.71
N PHE A 237 -15.94 15.34 -0.67
CA PHE A 237 -16.35 16.09 0.53
C PHE A 237 -17.82 15.85 0.89
N ASN A 238 -18.72 15.84 -0.09
CA ASN A 238 -20.14 15.54 0.12
C ASN A 238 -20.33 14.13 0.67
N ALA A 239 -19.62 13.15 0.12
CA ALA A 239 -19.67 11.77 0.58
C ALA A 239 -19.17 11.61 2.01
N VAL A 240 -18.06 12.28 2.36
CA VAL A 240 -17.52 12.28 3.74
C VAL A 240 -18.49 12.96 4.72
N ALA A 241 -19.10 14.07 4.32
CA ALA A 241 -20.07 14.79 5.16
C ALA A 241 -21.31 13.91 5.47
N GLU A 242 -21.83 13.19 4.47
CA GLU A 242 -22.96 12.26 4.67
C GLU A 242 -22.60 11.11 5.59
N LEU A 243 -21.42 10.50 5.40
CA LEU A 243 -20.96 9.44 6.28
C LEU A 243 -20.81 9.94 7.71
N LYS A 244 -20.18 11.10 7.90
CA LYS A 244 -19.99 11.71 9.21
C LYS A 244 -21.29 11.95 9.91
N ALA A 245 -22.27 12.56 9.24
CA ALA A 245 -23.60 12.81 9.81
C ALA A 245 -24.34 11.51 10.23
N THR A 246 -24.07 10.40 9.54
CA THR A 246 -24.64 9.10 9.90
C THR A 246 -23.90 8.48 11.07
N ALA A 247 -22.56 8.51 11.07
CA ALA A 247 -21.72 7.96 12.13
C ALA A 247 -21.92 8.69 13.47
N ASP A 248 -22.09 10.01 13.44
CA ASP A 248 -22.36 10.85 14.64
C ASP A 248 -23.62 10.40 15.39
N LYS A 249 -24.65 9.88 14.71
CA LYS A 249 -25.87 9.35 15.33
C LYS A 249 -25.63 8.11 16.20
N HIS A 250 -24.55 7.40 15.91
CA HIS A 250 -24.12 6.20 16.64
C HIS A 250 -22.95 6.47 17.60
N GLY A 251 -22.45 7.70 17.67
CA GLY A 251 -21.28 8.04 18.48
C GLY A 251 -19.99 7.35 17.98
N ILE A 252 -19.92 7.01 16.69
CA ILE A 252 -18.77 6.32 16.08
C ILE A 252 -18.01 7.32 15.19
N SER A 253 -16.68 7.38 15.33
CA SER A 253 -15.87 8.26 14.47
C SER A 253 -15.82 7.73 13.03
N PRO A 254 -15.74 8.62 12.00
CA PRO A 254 -15.61 8.17 10.61
C PRO A 254 -14.34 7.34 10.35
N ILE A 255 -13.25 7.58 11.11
CA ILE A 255 -12.03 6.75 11.04
C ILE A 255 -12.31 5.35 11.55
N GLU A 256 -12.99 5.21 12.69
CA GLU A 256 -13.43 3.91 13.21
C GLU A 256 -14.33 3.19 12.20
N VAL A 257 -15.29 3.91 11.61
CA VAL A 257 -16.16 3.35 10.57
C VAL A 257 -15.34 2.78 9.41
N ALA A 258 -14.37 3.53 8.89
CA ALA A 258 -13.54 3.10 7.76
C ALA A 258 -12.71 1.84 8.10
N LEU A 259 -12.09 1.81 9.28
CA LEU A 259 -11.27 0.68 9.71
C LEU A 259 -12.09 -0.58 10.00
N ARG A 260 -13.23 -0.45 10.69
CA ARG A 260 -14.16 -1.57 10.95
C ARG A 260 -14.79 -2.08 9.66
N TRP A 261 -15.08 -1.20 8.69
CA TRP A 261 -15.57 -1.64 7.38
C TRP A 261 -14.57 -2.55 6.68
N LEU A 262 -13.28 -2.22 6.71
CA LEU A 262 -12.24 -3.07 6.12
C LEU A 262 -12.20 -4.45 6.73
N VAL A 263 -12.38 -4.54 8.05
CA VAL A 263 -12.31 -5.79 8.81
C VAL A 263 -13.55 -6.66 8.60
N HIS A 264 -14.74 -6.07 8.61
CA HIS A 264 -15.99 -6.84 8.72
C HIS A 264 -16.82 -6.87 7.43
N HIS A 265 -16.61 -5.92 6.51
CA HIS A 265 -17.54 -5.69 5.40
C HIS A 265 -16.86 -5.55 4.02
N SER A 266 -15.54 -5.51 3.98
CA SER A 266 -14.80 -5.42 2.72
C SER A 266 -14.70 -6.78 2.02
N LYS A 267 -14.08 -6.80 0.84
CA LYS A 267 -13.79 -8.04 0.09
C LYS A 267 -12.46 -8.69 0.50
N LEU A 268 -11.80 -8.19 1.53
CA LEU A 268 -10.58 -8.81 2.07
C LEU A 268 -10.92 -10.11 2.80
N ILE A 269 -10.04 -11.10 2.68
CA ILE A 269 -10.13 -12.36 3.43
C ILE A 269 -9.10 -12.29 4.54
N LEU A 270 -9.53 -11.72 5.68
CA LEU A 270 -8.71 -11.53 6.87
C LEU A 270 -8.91 -12.71 7.83
N GLY A 271 -7.84 -13.16 8.49
CA GLY A 271 -7.91 -14.21 9.50
C GLY A 271 -8.09 -15.61 8.90
N GLU A 272 -8.98 -16.42 9.46
CA GLU A 272 -9.15 -17.82 9.07
C GLU A 272 -9.60 -17.96 7.61
N GLY A 273 -8.83 -18.69 6.82
CA GLY A 273 -9.09 -18.93 5.39
C GLY A 273 -8.44 -17.93 4.44
N GLY A 274 -7.74 -16.91 4.92
CA GLY A 274 -7.01 -15.95 4.08
C GLY A 274 -5.80 -15.35 4.78
N ASN A 275 -4.99 -14.61 4.01
CA ASN A 275 -3.80 -13.95 4.51
C ASN A 275 -3.71 -12.50 3.98
N ASP A 276 -4.86 -11.91 3.67
CA ASP A 276 -4.91 -10.49 3.31
C ASP A 276 -4.50 -9.62 4.50
N GLY A 277 -4.05 -8.40 4.22
CA GLY A 277 -3.55 -7.52 5.27
C GLY A 277 -3.92 -6.06 5.06
N ILE A 278 -3.87 -5.31 6.15
CA ILE A 278 -4.14 -3.86 6.18
C ILE A 278 -2.89 -3.13 6.65
N ILE A 279 -2.36 -2.23 5.81
CA ILE A 279 -1.28 -1.33 6.19
C ILE A 279 -1.87 -0.08 6.81
N ILE A 280 -1.53 0.18 8.06
CA ILE A 280 -1.85 1.42 8.76
C ILE A 280 -0.64 2.35 8.80
N GLY A 281 -0.87 3.63 8.55
CA GLY A 281 0.11 4.69 8.73
C GLY A 281 -0.38 5.67 9.80
N ILE A 282 0.55 6.28 10.48
CA ILE A 282 0.27 7.27 11.52
C ILE A 282 1.03 8.58 11.25
N SER A 283 0.54 9.67 11.81
CA SER A 283 1.20 10.98 11.85
C SER A 283 1.44 11.48 13.27
N LYS A 284 0.90 10.78 14.28
CA LYS A 284 1.08 10.99 15.71
C LYS A 284 1.05 9.63 16.40
N LEU A 285 1.87 9.43 17.43
CA LEU A 285 1.97 8.14 18.14
C LEU A 285 0.62 7.65 18.70
N ALA A 286 -0.17 8.54 19.29
CA ALA A 286 -1.47 8.19 19.85
C ALA A 286 -2.45 7.55 18.82
N GLN A 287 -2.29 7.85 17.53
CA GLN A 287 -3.12 7.25 16.49
C GLN A 287 -2.86 5.75 16.31
N LEU A 288 -1.71 5.23 16.75
CA LEU A 288 -1.41 3.82 16.59
C LEU A 288 -2.34 2.96 17.45
N ASP A 289 -2.41 3.26 18.75
CA ASP A 289 -3.30 2.52 19.66
C ASP A 289 -4.77 2.68 19.25
N GLU A 290 -5.20 3.90 18.94
CA GLU A 290 -6.56 4.19 18.49
C GLU A 290 -6.94 3.39 17.22
N ASN A 291 -6.06 3.38 16.21
CA ASN A 291 -6.32 2.61 14.99
C ASN A 291 -6.36 1.10 15.24
N LEU A 292 -5.49 0.58 16.12
CA LEU A 292 -5.48 -0.83 16.50
C LEU A 292 -6.74 -1.19 17.29
N ASP A 293 -7.19 -0.33 18.22
CA ASP A 293 -8.44 -0.52 18.95
C ASP A 293 -9.64 -0.64 17.99
N TYR A 294 -9.70 0.20 16.96
CA TYR A 294 -10.76 0.16 15.97
C TYR A 294 -10.73 -1.12 15.10
N LEU A 295 -9.54 -1.56 14.70
CA LEU A 295 -9.35 -2.77 13.91
C LEU A 295 -9.62 -4.05 14.70
N GLU A 296 -9.44 -4.03 16.02
CA GLU A 296 -9.67 -5.18 16.89
C GLU A 296 -11.11 -5.29 17.41
N LYS A 297 -11.98 -4.30 17.13
CA LYS A 297 -13.42 -4.39 17.46
C LYS A 297 -14.08 -5.53 16.70
N THR A 298 -14.84 -6.33 17.40
CA THR A 298 -15.47 -7.55 16.87
C THR A 298 -16.88 -7.33 16.33
N GLU A 299 -17.53 -6.25 16.72
CA GLU A 299 -18.90 -5.95 16.33
C GLU A 299 -18.96 -5.39 14.91
N PRO A 300 -19.88 -5.87 14.05
CA PRO A 300 -20.12 -5.31 12.74
C PRO A 300 -20.69 -3.89 12.84
N LEU A 301 -20.60 -3.13 11.74
CA LEU A 301 -21.18 -1.79 11.66
C LEU A 301 -22.70 -1.83 11.55
N PRO A 302 -23.41 -0.82 12.09
CA PRO A 302 -24.86 -0.66 11.90
C PRO A 302 -25.25 -0.58 10.41
N GLY A 303 -26.43 -1.09 10.06
CA GLY A 303 -26.88 -1.20 8.67
C GLY A 303 -27.07 0.15 7.95
N ASP A 304 -27.41 1.23 8.65
CA ASP A 304 -27.51 2.57 8.07
C ASP A 304 -26.13 3.17 7.76
N ILE A 305 -25.08 2.87 8.56
CA ILE A 305 -23.69 3.20 8.26
C ILE A 305 -23.23 2.44 7.02
N LEU A 306 -23.55 1.16 6.88
CA LEU A 306 -23.20 0.38 5.68
C LEU A 306 -23.84 0.98 4.43
N ARG A 307 -25.11 1.37 4.49
CA ARG A 307 -25.77 2.09 3.39
C ARG A 307 -25.13 3.44 3.08
N ALA A 308 -24.67 4.17 4.08
CA ALA A 308 -23.94 5.42 3.88
C ALA A 308 -22.57 5.20 3.19
N LEU A 309 -21.86 4.13 3.57
CA LEU A 309 -20.61 3.73 2.91
C LEU A 309 -20.81 3.31 1.45
N ASP A 310 -21.90 2.59 1.16
CA ASP A 310 -22.22 2.23 -0.23
C ASP A 310 -22.58 3.47 -1.07
N ARG A 311 -23.35 4.38 -0.52
CA ARG A 311 -23.62 5.68 -1.18
C ARG A 311 -22.34 6.51 -1.36
N MET A 312 -21.46 6.55 -0.35
CA MET A 312 -20.15 7.19 -0.45
C MET A 312 -19.38 6.71 -1.68
N TRP A 313 -19.28 5.38 -1.86
CA TRP A 313 -18.63 4.81 -3.02
C TRP A 313 -19.32 5.19 -4.34
N MET A 314 -20.65 5.12 -4.38
CA MET A 314 -21.40 5.50 -5.59
C MET A 314 -21.23 6.98 -5.96
N ILE A 315 -21.10 7.87 -4.99
CA ILE A 315 -20.83 9.29 -5.21
C ILE A 315 -19.37 9.51 -5.68
N ALA A 316 -18.41 8.83 -5.06
CA ALA A 316 -17.00 9.01 -5.38
C ALA A 316 -16.55 8.28 -6.66
N LYS A 317 -17.20 7.16 -7.03
CA LYS A 317 -16.79 6.27 -8.13
C LYS A 317 -16.57 6.98 -9.47
N PRO A 318 -17.41 7.92 -9.94
CA PRO A 318 -17.20 8.57 -11.22
C PRO A 318 -15.94 9.42 -11.33
N GLU A 319 -15.43 9.90 -10.19
CA GLU A 319 -14.22 10.74 -10.11
C GLU A 319 -13.05 10.01 -9.45
N ALA A 320 -13.24 8.75 -9.05
CA ALA A 320 -12.20 7.93 -8.48
C ALA A 320 -11.13 7.63 -9.55
N GLY A 321 -9.89 8.00 -9.26
CA GLY A 321 -8.77 7.66 -10.14
C GLY A 321 -8.52 6.14 -10.20
N PRO A 322 -7.68 5.71 -11.14
CA PRO A 322 -7.32 4.30 -11.28
C PRO A 322 -6.66 3.76 -9.99
N TYR A 323 -6.77 2.44 -9.79
CA TYR A 323 -6.08 1.75 -8.69
C TYR A 323 -4.62 1.43 -9.02
N TRP A 324 -4.24 1.51 -10.30
CA TRP A 324 -2.86 1.34 -10.75
C TRP A 324 -2.12 2.68 -10.83
N HIS A 325 -0.80 2.63 -10.94
CA HIS A 325 0.03 3.81 -11.14
C HIS A 325 0.50 3.91 -12.59
N MET A 326 0.80 5.15 -12.99
CA MET A 326 1.30 5.53 -14.33
C MET A 326 0.30 5.25 -15.46
N ASP A 327 0.52 5.89 -16.60
CA ASP A 327 -0.30 5.71 -17.79
C ASP A 327 -0.07 4.32 -18.40
N LEU A 328 -1.08 3.80 -19.08
CA LEU A 328 -1.05 2.48 -19.73
C LEU A 328 -0.36 2.57 -21.12
N GLU A 329 0.79 3.24 -21.14
CA GLU A 329 1.62 3.39 -22.34
C GLU A 329 2.91 2.58 -22.16
N TYR A 330 3.19 1.68 -23.10
CA TYR A 330 4.37 0.84 -23.06
C TYR A 330 5.45 1.43 -23.96
N GLY A 331 6.68 1.55 -23.44
CA GLY A 331 7.86 2.06 -24.15
C GLY A 331 8.52 1.03 -25.07
N TYR A 332 7.86 -0.10 -25.36
CA TYR A 332 8.32 -1.19 -26.23
C TYR A 332 7.14 -1.78 -27.00
N ASP A 333 7.44 -2.51 -28.07
CA ASP A 333 6.42 -3.25 -28.82
C ASP A 333 5.97 -4.47 -28.02
N THR A 334 4.78 -4.39 -27.45
CA THR A 334 4.22 -5.45 -26.60
C THR A 334 3.91 -6.73 -27.38
N LEU A 335 3.51 -6.61 -28.64
CA LEU A 335 3.23 -7.79 -29.46
C LEU A 335 4.52 -8.53 -29.81
N GLU A 336 5.57 -7.80 -30.20
CA GLU A 336 6.88 -8.39 -30.48
C GLU A 336 7.45 -9.07 -29.22
N VAL A 337 7.36 -8.42 -28.05
CA VAL A 337 7.87 -8.96 -26.79
C VAL A 337 7.11 -10.20 -26.34
N LEU A 338 5.78 -10.20 -26.47
CA LEU A 338 4.94 -11.32 -26.01
C LEU A 338 4.85 -12.49 -26.99
N PHE A 339 4.90 -12.22 -28.30
CA PHE A 339 4.58 -13.23 -29.32
C PHE A 339 5.67 -13.41 -30.37
N GLY A 340 6.77 -12.65 -30.30
CA GLY A 340 7.89 -12.72 -31.22
C GLY A 340 7.78 -11.77 -32.41
N ALA A 341 8.90 -11.61 -33.12
CA ALA A 341 9.03 -10.68 -34.24
C ALA A 341 7.96 -10.93 -35.33
N GLY A 342 7.30 -9.84 -35.75
CA GLY A 342 6.27 -9.86 -36.79
C GLY A 342 4.88 -10.30 -36.32
N ALA A 343 4.65 -10.44 -35.00
CA ALA A 343 3.30 -10.66 -34.45
C ALA A 343 2.36 -9.50 -34.81
N LYS A 344 1.09 -9.81 -35.07
CA LYS A 344 0.03 -8.87 -35.42
C LYS A 344 -1.18 -9.05 -34.52
#